data_3d31d8b4d1b6f35573ae3252845ffb1a
#
_entry.id   3d31d8b4d1b6f35573ae3252845ffb1a
#
_cell.length_a   1.000
_cell.length_b   1.000
_cell.length_c   1.000
_cell.angle_alpha   90.00
_cell.angle_beta   90.00
_cell.angle_gamma   90.00
#
_symmetry.space_group_name_H-M   'P 1'
#
loop_
_entity.id
_entity.type
_entity.pdbx_description
1 polymer ?
#
loop_
_entity_poly.entity_id
_entity_poly.type
_entity_poly.pdbx_seq_one_letter_code
_entity_poly.pdbx_strand_id
1 'polypeptide(L)'
;VLREHFATRHRVLEIGSGTGQHAVHFAAALPQMSWQTSDLPENHPAILAWLAEAGLPNTLPPLALDVADAASWPPQRFDAVFTANTLHIMGWPQVQALFANLPRVLADEATIVVYGPLNVGGRFTSPSNAEFYARLREYNSQRGIRDIEAVQALAAEAGLVFVADIEMPANNRCLVWQFKL
;
A
#
# COMPACT_ATOMS: atom_id res chain seq x y z
N VAL A 1 -14.41 -0.68 -2.54
CA VAL A 1 -13.22 -0.40 -3.36
C VAL A 1 -12.54 -1.70 -3.77
N LEU A 2 -11.90 -2.49 -2.85
CA LEU A 2 -11.12 -3.67 -3.26
C LEU A 2 -11.99 -4.74 -3.96
N ARG A 3 -13.22 -5.00 -3.51
CA ARG A 3 -14.13 -5.94 -4.20
C ARG A 3 -14.43 -5.56 -5.64
N GLU A 4 -14.43 -4.28 -5.95
CA GLU A 4 -14.67 -3.76 -7.29
C GLU A 4 -13.38 -3.81 -8.13
N HIS A 5 -12.32 -3.20 -7.63
CA HIS A 5 -11.07 -3.04 -8.39
C HIS A 5 -10.20 -4.32 -8.47
N PHE A 6 -10.41 -5.27 -7.53
CA PHE A 6 -9.73 -6.56 -7.51
C PHE A 6 -10.63 -7.73 -7.95
N ALA A 7 -11.82 -7.47 -8.51
CA ALA A 7 -12.80 -8.51 -8.86
C ALA A 7 -12.24 -9.60 -9.79
N THR A 8 -11.34 -9.24 -10.69
CA THR A 8 -10.71 -10.14 -11.67
C THR A 8 -9.24 -10.42 -11.37
N ARG A 9 -8.77 -10.09 -10.17
CA ARG A 9 -7.38 -10.27 -9.74
C ARG A 9 -7.26 -11.54 -8.91
N HIS A 10 -6.04 -12.10 -8.88
CA HIS A 10 -5.79 -13.39 -8.25
C HIS A 10 -4.65 -13.36 -7.24
N ARG A 11 -3.65 -12.50 -7.44
CA ARG A 11 -2.44 -12.45 -6.61
C ARG A 11 -2.15 -11.02 -6.19
N VAL A 12 -2.44 -10.72 -4.92
CA VAL A 12 -2.15 -9.41 -4.35
C VAL A 12 -0.85 -9.42 -3.56
N LEU A 13 -0.02 -8.40 -3.75
CA LEU A 13 1.07 -8.04 -2.84
C LEU A 13 0.60 -6.90 -1.94
N GLU A 14 0.56 -7.13 -0.64
CA GLU A 14 0.37 -6.07 0.34
C GLU A 14 1.73 -5.55 0.80
N ILE A 15 1.99 -4.27 0.58
CA ILE A 15 3.23 -3.61 0.99
C ILE A 15 2.99 -2.88 2.31
N GLY A 16 3.79 -3.22 3.34
CA GLY A 16 3.63 -2.67 4.67
C GLY A 16 2.42 -3.24 5.39
N SER A 17 2.40 -4.56 5.59
CA SER A 17 1.27 -5.28 6.22
C SER A 17 1.11 -4.97 7.72
N GLY A 18 2.08 -4.32 8.36
CA GLY A 18 2.02 -3.90 9.76
C GLY A 18 1.84 -5.06 10.72
N THR A 19 0.65 -5.22 11.27
CA THR A 19 0.28 -6.34 12.13
C THR A 19 -0.33 -7.53 11.39
N GLY A 20 -0.72 -7.37 10.11
CA GLY A 20 -1.42 -8.38 9.32
C GLY A 20 -2.95 -8.32 9.41
N GLN A 21 -3.52 -7.37 10.15
CA GLN A 21 -4.99 -7.26 10.32
C GLN A 21 -5.71 -7.00 8.99
N HIS A 22 -5.17 -6.13 8.13
CA HIS A 22 -5.76 -5.87 6.82
C HIS A 22 -5.70 -7.12 5.93
N ALA A 23 -4.56 -7.82 5.92
CA ALA A 23 -4.41 -9.06 5.16
C ALA A 23 -5.47 -10.09 5.52
N VAL A 24 -5.66 -10.36 6.81
CA VAL A 24 -6.69 -11.28 7.29
C VAL A 24 -8.09 -10.84 6.90
N HIS A 25 -8.42 -9.57 7.13
CA HIS A 25 -9.74 -9.02 6.81
C HIS A 25 -10.07 -9.12 5.31
N PHE A 26 -9.13 -8.72 4.45
CA PHE A 26 -9.37 -8.71 3.02
C PHE A 26 -9.26 -10.08 2.38
N ALA A 27 -8.35 -10.94 2.84
CA ALA A 27 -8.26 -12.31 2.36
C ALA A 27 -9.55 -13.10 2.66
N ALA A 28 -10.16 -12.91 3.83
CA ALA A 28 -11.46 -13.49 4.14
C ALA A 28 -12.57 -12.96 3.22
N ALA A 29 -12.53 -11.66 2.86
CA ALA A 29 -13.53 -11.02 2.02
C ALA A 29 -13.35 -11.28 0.51
N LEU A 30 -12.17 -11.75 0.09
CA LEU A 30 -11.74 -11.98 -1.29
C LEU A 30 -11.10 -13.37 -1.42
N PRO A 31 -11.86 -14.46 -1.18
CA PRO A 31 -11.31 -15.81 -1.10
C PRO A 31 -10.69 -16.31 -2.42
N GLN A 32 -11.00 -15.68 -3.56
CA GLN A 32 -10.41 -15.98 -4.86
C GLN A 32 -8.97 -15.45 -5.00
N MET A 33 -8.53 -14.58 -4.11
CA MET A 33 -7.19 -13.98 -4.17
C MET A 33 -6.20 -14.70 -3.26
N SER A 34 -4.99 -14.89 -3.74
CA SER A 34 -3.84 -15.22 -2.91
C SER A 34 -3.24 -13.92 -2.36
N TRP A 35 -3.25 -13.76 -1.03
CA TRP A 35 -2.83 -12.54 -0.33
C TRP A 35 -1.41 -12.69 0.20
N GLN A 36 -0.44 -12.08 -0.49
CA GLN A 36 0.95 -12.07 -0.09
C GLN A 36 1.22 -10.85 0.80
N THR A 37 1.50 -11.10 2.08
CA THR A 37 1.94 -10.05 3.00
C THR A 37 3.40 -9.71 2.79
N SER A 38 3.79 -8.48 3.10
CA SER A 38 5.19 -8.05 3.13
C SER A 38 5.41 -6.89 4.08
N ASP A 39 6.56 -6.89 4.74
CA ASP A 39 6.98 -5.79 5.63
C ASP A 39 8.48 -5.94 5.96
N LEU A 40 9.01 -5.00 6.74
CA LEU A 40 10.32 -5.15 7.35
C LEU A 40 10.34 -6.35 8.31
N PRO A 41 11.46 -7.07 8.45
CA PRO A 41 11.53 -8.31 9.25
C PRO A 41 11.07 -8.18 10.69
N GLU A 42 11.24 -7.01 11.32
CA GLU A 42 10.80 -6.75 12.68
C GLU A 42 9.29 -6.85 12.89
N ASN A 43 8.48 -6.66 11.82
CA ASN A 43 7.03 -6.75 11.85
C ASN A 43 6.50 -8.17 11.57
N HIS A 44 7.34 -9.08 11.06
CA HIS A 44 6.94 -10.44 10.70
C HIS A 44 6.31 -11.24 11.85
N PRO A 45 6.81 -11.18 13.10
CA PRO A 45 6.18 -11.94 14.20
C PRO A 45 4.71 -11.57 14.42
N ALA A 46 4.36 -10.28 14.33
CA ALA A 46 2.97 -9.83 14.49
C ALA A 46 2.10 -10.31 13.31
N ILE A 47 2.60 -10.20 12.09
CA ILE A 47 1.89 -10.67 10.89
C ILE A 47 1.62 -12.17 11.00
N LEU A 48 2.65 -12.97 11.31
CA LEU A 48 2.53 -14.42 11.43
C LEU A 48 1.53 -14.84 12.49
N ALA A 49 1.48 -14.13 13.63
CA ALA A 49 0.50 -14.39 14.69
C ALA A 49 -0.94 -14.18 14.19
N TRP A 50 -1.21 -13.07 13.50
CA TRP A 50 -2.53 -12.79 12.93
C TRP A 50 -2.93 -13.79 11.84
N LEU A 51 -2.00 -14.16 10.95
CA LEU A 51 -2.27 -15.17 9.91
C LEU A 51 -2.56 -16.54 10.51
N ALA A 52 -1.81 -16.94 11.54
CA ALA A 52 -1.99 -18.22 12.22
C ALA A 52 -3.34 -18.29 12.96
N GLU A 53 -3.73 -17.21 13.64
CA GLU A 53 -5.02 -17.13 14.35
C GLU A 53 -6.20 -17.22 13.36
N ALA A 54 -6.09 -16.52 12.23
CA ALA A 54 -7.15 -16.52 11.22
C ALA A 54 -7.26 -17.85 10.46
N GLY A 55 -6.17 -18.57 10.25
CA GLY A 55 -6.12 -19.86 9.58
C GLY A 55 -6.66 -19.87 8.15
N LEU A 56 -6.57 -18.73 7.45
CA LEU A 56 -7.11 -18.59 6.09
C LEU A 56 -6.16 -19.26 5.06
N PRO A 57 -6.68 -20.09 4.16
CA PRO A 57 -5.85 -20.83 3.21
C PRO A 57 -5.23 -19.96 2.12
N ASN A 58 -5.72 -18.74 1.95
CA ASN A 58 -5.32 -17.81 0.89
C ASN A 58 -4.40 -16.69 1.37
N THR A 59 -3.90 -16.73 2.61
CA THR A 59 -2.87 -15.82 3.12
C THR A 59 -1.49 -16.47 3.07
N LEU A 60 -0.47 -15.71 2.70
CA LEU A 60 0.91 -16.18 2.60
C LEU A 60 1.81 -15.49 3.63
N PRO A 61 2.81 -16.20 4.18
CA PRO A 61 3.78 -15.64 5.12
C PRO A 61 4.47 -14.39 4.56
N PRO A 62 4.88 -13.44 5.43
CA PRO A 62 5.43 -12.17 4.99
C PRO A 62 6.76 -12.32 4.27
N LEU A 63 6.89 -11.60 3.15
CA LEU A 63 8.17 -11.35 2.49
C LEU A 63 8.92 -10.24 3.25
N ALA A 64 10.23 -10.39 3.41
CA ALA A 64 11.09 -9.32 3.89
C ALA A 64 11.25 -8.29 2.77
N LEU A 65 10.56 -7.15 2.88
CA LEU A 65 10.54 -6.12 1.86
C LEU A 65 10.85 -4.76 2.49
N ASP A 66 12.01 -4.23 2.17
CA ASP A 66 12.34 -2.82 2.31
C ASP A 66 12.14 -2.14 0.95
N VAL A 67 11.19 -1.21 0.86
CA VAL A 67 10.88 -0.54 -0.41
C VAL A 67 12.06 0.25 -0.99
N ALA A 68 13.01 0.66 -0.13
CA ALA A 68 14.21 1.39 -0.54
C ALA A 68 15.34 0.46 -1.03
N ASP A 69 15.29 -0.83 -0.70
CA ASP A 69 16.26 -1.81 -1.17
C ASP A 69 15.74 -2.57 -2.39
N ALA A 70 16.24 -2.23 -3.58
CA ALA A 70 15.84 -2.89 -4.82
C ALA A 70 16.10 -4.41 -4.85
N ALA A 71 17.02 -4.93 -4.00
CA ALA A 71 17.33 -6.35 -3.92
C ALA A 71 16.30 -7.12 -3.07
N SER A 72 15.56 -6.44 -2.19
CA SER A 72 14.53 -7.06 -1.36
C SER A 72 13.21 -7.33 -2.10
N TRP A 73 13.03 -6.72 -3.27
CA TRP A 73 11.82 -6.91 -4.06
C TRP A 73 11.75 -8.32 -4.65
N PRO A 74 10.60 -9.02 -4.48
CA PRO A 74 10.48 -10.41 -4.91
C PRO A 74 10.48 -10.53 -6.45
N PRO A 75 10.98 -11.65 -7.00
CA PRO A 75 10.97 -11.87 -8.45
C PRO A 75 9.57 -12.22 -9.00
N GLN A 76 8.62 -12.54 -8.12
CA GLN A 76 7.24 -12.87 -8.50
C GLN A 76 6.49 -11.65 -9.00
N ARG A 77 5.56 -11.88 -9.92
CA ARG A 77 4.63 -10.86 -10.43
C ARG A 77 3.26 -10.98 -9.77
N PHE A 78 2.64 -9.82 -9.54
CA PHE A 78 1.32 -9.69 -8.91
C PHE A 78 0.40 -8.89 -9.83
N ASP A 79 -0.85 -9.31 -9.93
CA ASP A 79 -1.88 -8.61 -10.70
C ASP A 79 -2.67 -7.61 -9.85
N ALA A 80 -2.37 -7.55 -8.55
CA ALA A 80 -2.84 -6.53 -7.62
C ALA A 80 -1.75 -6.12 -6.63
N VAL A 81 -1.71 -4.84 -6.27
CA VAL A 81 -0.90 -4.32 -5.17
C VAL A 81 -1.78 -3.48 -4.26
N PHE A 82 -1.64 -3.70 -2.96
CA PHE A 82 -2.34 -2.94 -1.93
C PHE A 82 -1.34 -2.40 -0.90
N THR A 83 -1.55 -1.18 -0.46
CA THR A 83 -0.85 -0.61 0.69
C THR A 83 -1.76 0.33 1.46
N ALA A 84 -1.75 0.23 2.78
CA ALA A 84 -2.61 1.03 3.65
C ALA A 84 -1.80 1.70 4.75
N ASN A 85 -1.97 3.00 4.90
CA ASN A 85 -1.36 3.79 5.97
C ASN A 85 0.18 3.75 6.01
N THR A 86 0.83 3.52 4.88
CA THR A 86 2.29 3.39 4.76
C THR A 86 2.96 4.67 4.28
N LEU A 87 2.39 5.39 3.32
CA LEU A 87 3.06 6.54 2.70
C LEU A 87 3.40 7.65 3.69
N HIS A 88 2.59 7.84 4.72
CA HIS A 88 2.81 8.89 5.72
C HIS A 88 3.78 8.50 6.83
N ILE A 89 4.09 7.20 7.00
CA ILE A 89 5.09 6.72 7.97
C ILE A 89 6.47 6.54 7.35
N MET A 90 6.58 6.47 6.03
CA MET A 90 7.83 6.47 5.28
C MET A 90 8.40 7.88 5.15
N GLY A 91 9.72 8.01 5.02
CA GLY A 91 10.34 9.23 4.49
C GLY A 91 10.02 9.42 3.01
N TRP A 92 10.08 10.67 2.52
CA TRP A 92 9.79 10.92 1.09
C TRP A 92 10.70 10.13 0.14
N PRO A 93 12.01 9.97 0.37
CA PRO A 93 12.86 9.12 -0.46
C PRO A 93 12.40 7.66 -0.52
N GLN A 94 11.84 7.12 0.57
CA GLN A 94 11.28 5.76 0.58
C GLN A 94 10.00 5.67 -0.25
N VAL A 95 9.14 6.71 -0.22
CA VAL A 95 7.95 6.77 -1.08
C VAL A 95 8.36 6.82 -2.56
N GLN A 96 9.38 7.60 -2.90
CA GLN A 96 9.95 7.64 -4.25
C GLN A 96 10.49 6.27 -4.68
N ALA A 97 11.26 5.60 -3.80
CA ALA A 97 11.80 4.27 -4.06
C ALA A 97 10.70 3.21 -4.23
N LEU A 98 9.63 3.29 -3.44
CA LEU A 98 8.46 2.41 -3.59
C LEU A 98 7.92 2.47 -5.02
N PHE A 99 7.58 3.66 -5.51
CA PHE A 99 7.03 3.81 -6.86
C PHE A 99 8.04 3.43 -7.96
N ALA A 100 9.32 3.78 -7.79
CA ALA A 100 10.37 3.44 -8.74
C ALA A 100 10.60 1.92 -8.88
N ASN A 101 10.46 1.16 -7.79
CA ASN A 101 10.64 -0.29 -7.79
C ASN A 101 9.35 -1.08 -8.10
N LEU A 102 8.18 -0.47 -7.92
CA LEU A 102 6.88 -1.13 -8.08
C LEU A 102 6.72 -1.88 -9.42
N PRO A 103 7.15 -1.33 -10.59
CA PRO A 103 7.03 -2.03 -11.88
C PRO A 103 7.73 -3.39 -11.93
N ARG A 104 8.70 -3.63 -11.06
CA ARG A 104 9.42 -4.93 -10.99
C ARG A 104 8.52 -6.10 -10.64
N VAL A 105 7.47 -5.84 -9.86
CA VAL A 105 6.56 -6.87 -9.34
C VAL A 105 5.17 -6.83 -9.98
N LEU A 106 4.91 -5.91 -10.91
CA LEU A 106 3.60 -5.81 -11.55
C LEU A 106 3.49 -6.76 -12.73
N ALA A 107 2.42 -7.54 -12.77
CA ALA A 107 1.96 -8.20 -13.97
C ALA A 107 1.30 -7.18 -14.92
N ASP A 108 1.12 -7.56 -16.19
CA ASP A 108 0.34 -6.73 -17.11
C ASP A 108 -1.10 -6.53 -16.60
N GLU A 109 -1.64 -5.35 -16.82
CA GLU A 109 -2.95 -4.90 -16.32
C GLU A 109 -3.10 -4.93 -14.79
N ALA A 110 -2.00 -4.99 -14.02
CA ALA A 110 -2.07 -4.98 -12.56
C ALA A 110 -2.80 -3.74 -12.04
N THR A 111 -3.61 -3.94 -10.99
CA THR A 111 -4.30 -2.85 -10.29
C THR A 111 -3.60 -2.51 -8.98
N ILE A 112 -3.33 -1.24 -8.76
CA ILE A 112 -2.64 -0.72 -7.58
C ILE A 112 -3.62 0.12 -6.77
N VAL A 113 -3.76 -0.17 -5.47
CA VAL A 113 -4.59 0.59 -4.54
C VAL A 113 -3.77 1.06 -3.36
N VAL A 114 -3.75 2.37 -3.15
CA VAL A 114 -3.11 3.03 -2.01
C VAL A 114 -4.19 3.67 -1.14
N TYR A 115 -4.22 3.31 0.15
CA TYR A 115 -5.16 3.86 1.13
C TYR A 115 -4.41 4.66 2.20
N GLY A 116 -4.96 5.81 2.57
CA GLY A 116 -4.47 6.61 3.68
C GLY A 116 -4.86 8.08 3.58
N PRO A 117 -4.42 8.90 4.55
CA PRO A 117 -4.59 10.34 4.48
C PRO A 117 -3.67 10.95 3.42
N LEU A 118 -4.23 11.88 2.64
CA LEU A 118 -3.51 12.64 1.62
C LEU A 118 -3.94 14.10 1.68
N ASN A 119 -3.01 14.99 1.37
CA ASN A 119 -3.27 16.40 1.14
C ASN A 119 -3.71 16.64 -0.31
N VAL A 120 -4.40 17.74 -0.55
CA VAL A 120 -4.83 18.18 -1.88
C VAL A 120 -4.38 19.61 -2.11
N GLY A 121 -3.66 19.89 -3.18
CA GLY A 121 -3.16 21.23 -3.49
C GLY A 121 -2.25 21.80 -2.39
N GLY A 122 -1.45 20.99 -1.73
CA GLY A 122 -0.57 21.40 -0.63
C GLY A 122 -1.32 21.75 0.67
N ARG A 123 -2.60 21.36 0.82
CA ARG A 123 -3.43 21.68 1.97
C ARG A 123 -3.97 20.45 2.66
N PHE A 124 -4.08 20.48 3.98
CA PHE A 124 -4.76 19.44 4.74
C PHE A 124 -6.25 19.42 4.37
N THR A 125 -6.78 18.21 4.18
CA THR A 125 -8.20 18.00 3.86
C THR A 125 -9.12 18.15 5.07
N SER A 126 -8.55 18.18 6.29
CA SER A 126 -9.29 18.37 7.54
C SER A 126 -8.39 18.89 8.66
N PRO A 127 -8.97 19.51 9.71
CA PRO A 127 -8.22 19.87 10.93
C PRO A 127 -7.57 18.64 11.59
N SER A 128 -8.26 17.49 11.62
CA SER A 128 -7.71 16.26 12.20
C SER A 128 -6.49 15.73 11.44
N ASN A 129 -6.42 15.92 10.13
CA ASN A 129 -5.24 15.57 9.34
C ASN A 129 -4.07 16.53 9.64
N ALA A 130 -4.33 17.80 9.89
CA ALA A 130 -3.29 18.75 10.34
C ALA A 130 -2.69 18.35 11.69
N GLU A 131 -3.54 17.99 12.66
CA GLU A 131 -3.10 17.49 13.98
C GLU A 131 -2.33 16.17 13.86
N PHE A 132 -2.81 15.27 13.02
CA PHE A 132 -2.14 13.99 12.76
C PHE A 132 -0.76 14.21 12.11
N TYR A 133 -0.66 15.11 11.16
CA TYR A 133 0.63 15.50 10.56
C TYR A 133 1.61 16.02 11.62
N ALA A 134 1.16 16.90 12.54
CA ALA A 134 2.02 17.40 13.61
C ALA A 134 2.57 16.26 14.47
N ARG A 135 1.71 15.34 14.92
CA ARG A 135 2.14 14.13 15.68
C ARG A 135 3.11 13.26 14.92
N LEU A 136 2.91 13.05 13.62
CA LEU A 136 3.84 12.28 12.78
C LEU A 136 5.24 12.92 12.78
N ARG A 137 5.30 14.24 12.65
CA ARG A 137 6.55 15.02 12.61
C ARG A 137 7.26 15.06 13.96
N GLU A 138 6.53 15.10 15.07
CA GLU A 138 7.09 14.97 16.41
C GLU A 138 7.77 13.61 16.62
N TYR A 139 7.13 12.54 16.15
CA TYR A 139 7.69 11.20 16.25
C TYR A 139 8.93 11.02 15.36
N ASN A 140 8.87 11.47 14.11
CA ASN A 140 9.97 11.41 13.14
C ASN A 140 9.79 12.51 12.08
N SER A 141 10.77 13.39 11.97
CA SER A 141 10.74 14.53 11.05
C SER A 141 10.66 14.16 9.56
N GLN A 142 10.88 12.91 9.19
CA GLN A 142 10.71 12.42 7.80
C GLN A 142 9.28 11.96 7.49
N ARG A 143 8.46 11.69 8.52
CA ARG A 143 7.05 11.30 8.36
C ARG A 143 6.17 12.49 8.02
N GLY A 144 5.05 12.23 7.39
CA GLY A 144 4.06 13.27 7.10
C GLY A 144 3.07 12.85 6.01
N ILE A 145 1.90 13.48 6.01
CA ILE A 145 0.88 13.29 4.99
C ILE A 145 1.42 13.83 3.67
N ARG A 146 1.27 13.05 2.60
CA ARG A 146 1.79 13.37 1.26
C ARG A 146 0.72 14.08 0.44
N ASP A 147 1.15 14.94 -0.49
CA ASP A 147 0.26 15.56 -1.45
C ASP A 147 -0.10 14.56 -2.55
N ILE A 148 -1.38 14.48 -2.88
CA ILE A 148 -1.91 13.57 -3.92
C ILE A 148 -1.22 13.81 -5.26
N GLU A 149 -0.96 15.08 -5.60
CA GLU A 149 -0.34 15.48 -6.86
C GLU A 149 1.10 14.92 -6.96
N ALA A 150 1.85 14.98 -5.85
CA ALA A 150 3.21 14.43 -5.80
C ALA A 150 3.21 12.90 -5.92
N VAL A 151 2.25 12.24 -5.27
CA VAL A 151 2.09 10.76 -5.38
C VAL A 151 1.67 10.37 -6.80
N GLN A 152 0.75 11.12 -7.42
CA GLN A 152 0.34 10.89 -8.81
C GLN A 152 1.49 11.07 -9.80
N ALA A 153 2.37 12.04 -9.58
CA ALA A 153 3.56 12.23 -10.42
C ALA A 153 4.49 11.01 -10.36
N LEU A 154 4.77 10.48 -9.16
CA LEU A 154 5.57 9.25 -9.00
C LEU A 154 4.90 8.04 -9.66
N ALA A 155 3.59 7.91 -9.53
CA ALA A 155 2.84 6.85 -10.17
C ALA A 155 2.92 6.92 -11.69
N ALA A 156 2.81 8.11 -12.28
CA ALA A 156 2.94 8.34 -13.72
C ALA A 156 4.36 8.01 -14.22
N GLU A 157 5.41 8.41 -13.49
CA GLU A 157 6.79 8.05 -13.78
C GLU A 157 7.02 6.53 -13.75
N ALA A 158 6.30 5.82 -12.87
CA ALA A 158 6.32 4.36 -12.81
C ALA A 158 5.47 3.66 -13.90
N GLY A 159 4.87 4.40 -14.82
CA GLY A 159 4.05 3.85 -15.90
C GLY A 159 2.62 3.48 -15.46
N LEU A 160 2.15 4.01 -14.33
CA LEU A 160 0.81 3.74 -13.81
C LEU A 160 -0.19 4.75 -14.40
N VAL A 161 -1.31 4.25 -14.90
CA VAL A 161 -2.42 5.05 -15.41
C VAL A 161 -3.43 5.25 -14.29
N PHE A 162 -3.74 6.51 -13.96
CA PHE A 162 -4.69 6.85 -12.92
C PHE A 162 -6.11 6.43 -13.30
N VAL A 163 -6.81 5.80 -12.35
CA VAL A 163 -8.18 5.28 -12.54
C VAL A 163 -9.19 6.01 -11.65
N ALA A 164 -8.91 6.13 -10.36
CA ALA A 164 -9.86 6.71 -9.42
C ALA A 164 -9.18 7.30 -8.17
N ASP A 165 -9.83 8.32 -7.63
CA ASP A 165 -9.59 8.92 -6.33
C ASP A 165 -10.91 8.86 -5.55
N ILE A 166 -10.97 8.03 -4.53
CA ILE A 166 -12.18 7.71 -3.79
C ILE A 166 -12.05 8.24 -2.37
N GLU A 167 -12.95 9.13 -1.99
CA GLU A 167 -13.05 9.61 -0.61
C GLU A 167 -13.46 8.48 0.33
N MET A 168 -12.77 8.38 1.45
CA MET A 168 -12.97 7.34 2.44
C MET A 168 -13.26 7.94 3.82
N PRO A 169 -13.88 7.18 4.72
CA PRO A 169 -14.11 7.64 6.09
C PRO A 169 -12.83 8.14 6.78
N ALA A 170 -13.00 9.01 7.78
CA ALA A 170 -11.93 9.60 8.58
C ALA A 170 -10.90 10.41 7.75
N ASN A 171 -11.38 11.08 6.71
CA ASN A 171 -10.56 11.93 5.82
C ASN A 171 -9.40 11.20 5.14
N ASN A 172 -9.56 9.89 4.90
CA ASN A 172 -8.68 9.10 4.08
C ASN A 172 -9.14 9.10 2.62
N ARG A 173 -8.29 8.60 1.75
CA ARG A 173 -8.56 8.40 0.32
C ARG A 173 -8.05 7.03 -0.12
N CYS A 174 -8.71 6.47 -1.14
CA CYS A 174 -8.17 5.36 -1.93
C CYS A 174 -7.79 5.90 -3.31
N LEU A 175 -6.52 5.83 -3.64
CA LEU A 175 -6.04 6.09 -4.99
C LEU A 175 -5.90 4.77 -5.73
N VAL A 176 -6.40 4.73 -6.96
CA VAL A 176 -6.39 3.52 -7.80
C VAL A 176 -5.68 3.83 -9.12
N TRP A 177 -4.76 2.97 -9.48
CA TRP A 177 -4.08 2.98 -10.78
C TRP A 177 -4.12 1.61 -11.43
N GLN A 178 -3.89 1.60 -12.72
CA GLN A 178 -3.67 0.41 -13.54
C GLN A 178 -2.30 0.50 -14.22
N PHE A 179 -1.55 -0.58 -14.16
CA PHE A 179 -0.31 -0.75 -14.92
C PHE A 179 -0.62 -1.42 -16.25
N LYS A 180 -0.06 -0.90 -17.34
CA LYS A 180 -0.15 -1.50 -18.68
C LYS A 180 1.24 -1.56 -19.28
N LEU A 181 1.68 -2.76 -19.62
CA LEU A 181 2.89 -3.00 -20.40
C LEU A 181 2.67 -2.62 -21.86
#